data_396e4d2db1fc05ba8628894c7552d616
#
_entry.id   396e4d2db1fc05ba8628894c7552d616
#
_cell.length_a   1.000
_cell.length_b   1.000
_cell.length_c   1.000
_cell.angle_alpha   90.00
_cell.angle_beta   90.00
_cell.angle_gamma   90.00
#
_symmetry.space_group_name_H-M   'P 1'
#
loop_
_entity.id
_entity.type
_entity.pdbx_description
1 polymer ?
#
loop_
_entity_poly.entity_id
_entity_poly.type
_entity_poly.pdbx_seq_one_letter_code
_entity_poly.pdbx_strand_id
1 'polypeptide(L)'
;LFVKLSEGKLAIDEEKERAFYLEGWDLLKSFGFSQYEISNFARSETSRCMHNVNTWKMNEWIGCGPSAASQFNGYRYRNPSSIKEWLKGFENQRITNGDEVVLSKEMLFTDSLIFGLRMNEGIDFEELSMRFLFNNDWLKNSYLQMMDQFESEGYLKKEGTRFILTREGQLKCDAIGTELFNIDKGTV
;
A
#
# COMPACT_ATOMS: atom_id res chain seq x y z
N LEU A 1 9.26 18.88 13.16
CA LEU A 1 10.08 18.41 12.05
C LEU A 1 9.70 19.15 10.76
N PHE A 2 8.47 19.04 10.30
CA PHE A 2 7.97 19.64 9.05
C PHE A 2 8.27 21.14 8.93
N VAL A 3 7.98 21.94 9.98
CA VAL A 3 8.27 23.39 10.00
C VAL A 3 9.77 23.68 9.81
N LYS A 4 10.66 22.88 10.43
CA LYS A 4 12.12 23.08 10.27
C LYS A 4 12.61 22.70 8.87
N LEU A 5 11.97 21.74 8.21
CA LEU A 5 12.24 21.38 6.82
C LEU A 5 11.77 22.48 5.87
N SER A 6 10.52 22.97 6.03
CA SER A 6 9.96 24.04 5.21
C SER A 6 10.70 25.37 5.35
N GLU A 7 11.31 25.62 6.51
CA GLU A 7 12.15 26.81 6.77
C GLU A 7 13.61 26.63 6.33
N GLY A 8 13.96 25.50 5.71
CA GLY A 8 15.36 25.21 5.30
C GLY A 8 16.34 25.01 6.46
N LYS A 9 15.85 24.87 7.70
CA LYS A 9 16.68 24.66 8.90
C LYS A 9 17.15 23.21 9.07
N LEU A 10 16.56 22.29 8.29
CA LEU A 10 16.95 20.90 8.21
C LEU A 10 16.93 20.49 6.74
N ALA A 11 17.96 19.80 6.31
CA ALA A 11 18.00 19.07 5.04
C ALA A 11 17.82 17.57 5.33
N ILE A 12 17.07 16.90 4.48
CA ILE A 12 17.02 15.44 4.49
C ILE A 12 18.26 14.97 3.75
N ASP A 13 19.05 14.13 4.40
CA ASP A 13 20.17 13.42 3.79
C ASP A 13 19.65 12.04 3.37
N GLU A 14 19.25 11.95 2.11
CA GLU A 14 18.62 10.73 1.56
C GLU A 14 19.54 9.51 1.64
N GLU A 15 20.86 9.71 1.44
CA GLU A 15 21.81 8.60 1.54
C GLU A 15 21.95 8.09 2.95
N LYS A 16 21.95 8.99 3.94
CA LYS A 16 21.99 8.63 5.34
C LYS A 16 20.69 7.95 5.78
N GLU A 17 19.56 8.44 5.32
CA GLU A 17 18.28 7.80 5.60
C GLU A 17 18.21 6.40 5.00
N ARG A 18 18.64 6.25 3.74
CA ARG A 18 18.79 4.95 3.09
C ARG A 18 19.69 3.99 3.87
N ALA A 19 20.86 4.47 4.32
CA ALA A 19 21.79 3.66 5.11
C ALA A 19 21.13 3.17 6.42
N PHE A 20 20.41 4.04 7.13
CA PHE A 20 19.71 3.67 8.36
C PHE A 20 18.62 2.61 8.13
N TYR A 21 17.87 2.70 7.04
CA TYR A 21 16.89 1.65 6.69
C TYR A 21 17.59 0.31 6.46
N LEU A 22 18.63 0.28 5.63
CA LEU A 22 19.34 -0.95 5.28
C LEU A 22 20.01 -1.58 6.51
N GLU A 23 20.70 -0.79 7.33
CA GLU A 23 21.32 -1.26 8.57
C GLU A 23 20.26 -1.77 9.56
N GLY A 24 19.12 -1.07 9.69
CA GLY A 24 18.02 -1.47 10.55
C GLY A 24 17.40 -2.81 10.13
N TRP A 25 17.22 -3.01 8.84
CA TRP A 25 16.71 -4.28 8.29
C TRP A 25 17.69 -5.44 8.55
N ASP A 26 18.99 -5.21 8.35
CA ASP A 26 20.02 -6.23 8.60
C ASP A 26 20.13 -6.55 10.08
N LEU A 27 20.02 -5.53 10.93
CA LEU A 27 20.02 -5.70 12.39
C LEU A 27 18.82 -6.55 12.84
N LEU A 28 17.60 -6.23 12.40
CA LEU A 28 16.40 -7.00 12.72
C LEU A 28 16.52 -8.45 12.27
N LYS A 29 17.06 -8.67 11.05
CA LYS A 29 17.32 -10.01 10.53
C LYS A 29 18.31 -10.77 11.41
N SER A 30 19.37 -10.12 11.92
CA SER A 30 20.35 -10.74 12.82
C SER A 30 19.75 -11.17 14.15
N PHE A 31 18.66 -10.54 14.59
CA PHE A 31 17.87 -10.91 15.77
C PHE A 31 16.75 -11.92 15.48
N GLY A 32 16.73 -12.52 14.29
CA GLY A 32 15.78 -13.56 13.92
C GLY A 32 14.40 -13.05 13.53
N PHE A 33 14.29 -11.76 13.14
CA PHE A 33 13.09 -11.22 12.55
C PHE A 33 13.16 -11.30 11.03
N SER A 34 12.09 -11.77 10.39
CA SER A 34 11.91 -11.75 8.95
C SER A 34 10.98 -10.62 8.56
N GLN A 35 11.42 -9.78 7.63
CA GLN A 35 10.55 -8.78 7.01
C GLN A 35 9.50 -9.50 6.17
N TYR A 36 8.22 -9.14 6.33
CA TYR A 36 7.14 -9.70 5.52
C TYR A 36 6.43 -8.63 4.67
N GLU A 37 6.63 -7.35 5.00
CA GLU A 37 6.26 -6.19 4.21
C GLU A 37 7.21 -5.04 4.52
N ILE A 38 7.12 -3.92 3.82
CA ILE A 38 8.10 -2.79 3.85
C ILE A 38 8.51 -2.38 5.27
N SER A 39 7.55 -2.25 6.19
CA SER A 39 7.76 -1.65 7.51
C SER A 39 7.65 -2.65 8.67
N ASN A 40 7.22 -3.88 8.40
CA ASN A 40 6.90 -4.84 9.45
C ASN A 40 7.70 -6.13 9.35
N PHE A 41 8.08 -6.60 10.53
CA PHE A 41 8.91 -7.78 10.73
C PHE A 41 8.23 -8.73 11.72
N ALA A 42 8.44 -10.03 11.57
CA ALA A 42 7.91 -11.05 12.46
C ALA A 42 8.93 -12.18 12.66
N ARG A 43 8.89 -12.86 13.79
CA ARG A 43 9.73 -14.03 14.07
C ARG A 43 9.20 -15.31 13.43
N SER A 44 7.92 -15.33 13.11
CA SER A 44 7.24 -16.47 12.47
C SER A 44 6.02 -15.98 11.67
N GLU A 45 5.50 -16.82 10.80
CA GLU A 45 4.26 -16.55 10.06
C GLU A 45 3.09 -16.23 11.01
N THR A 46 2.98 -16.95 12.13
CA THR A 46 1.91 -16.76 13.11
C THR A 46 2.03 -15.47 13.92
N SER A 47 3.18 -14.80 13.86
CA SER A 47 3.45 -13.54 14.54
C SER A 47 3.26 -12.32 13.64
N ARG A 48 2.89 -12.51 12.36
CA ARG A 48 2.58 -11.39 11.46
C ARG A 48 1.34 -10.65 11.93
N CYS A 49 1.34 -9.33 11.79
CA CYS A 49 0.15 -8.52 12.03
C CYS A 49 -0.88 -8.77 10.91
N MET A 50 -1.86 -9.63 11.19
CA MET A 50 -2.87 -10.01 10.19
C MET A 50 -3.72 -8.83 9.73
N HIS A 51 -3.91 -7.80 10.57
CA HIS A 51 -4.56 -6.57 10.15
C HIS A 51 -3.81 -5.90 9.00
N ASN A 52 -2.49 -5.74 9.11
CA ASN A 52 -1.66 -5.15 8.07
C ASN A 52 -1.67 -6.00 6.80
N VAL A 53 -1.45 -7.32 6.94
CA VAL A 53 -1.50 -8.26 5.81
C VAL A 53 -2.84 -8.16 5.07
N ASN A 54 -3.96 -8.15 5.82
CA ASN A 54 -5.29 -8.04 5.25
C ASN A 54 -5.48 -6.73 4.47
N THR A 55 -4.99 -5.62 5.03
CA THR A 55 -5.08 -4.30 4.42
C THR A 55 -4.23 -4.22 3.13
N TRP A 56 -2.98 -4.70 3.16
CA TRP A 56 -2.10 -4.68 1.99
C TRP A 56 -2.58 -5.60 0.86
N LYS A 57 -3.30 -6.67 1.20
CA LYS A 57 -3.98 -7.54 0.22
C LYS A 57 -5.31 -6.99 -0.28
N MET A 58 -5.68 -5.78 0.13
CA MET A 58 -6.93 -5.12 -0.23
C MET A 58 -8.17 -5.99 -0.01
N ASN A 59 -8.16 -6.79 1.06
CA ASN A 59 -9.35 -7.47 1.54
C ASN A 59 -10.27 -6.49 2.27
N GLU A 60 -11.49 -6.92 2.56
CA GLU A 60 -12.43 -6.10 3.29
C GLU A 60 -12.05 -5.97 4.77
N TRP A 61 -12.30 -4.79 5.34
CA TRP A 61 -12.16 -4.52 6.77
C TRP A 61 -13.17 -3.47 7.24
N ILE A 62 -13.50 -3.53 8.53
CA ILE A 62 -14.35 -2.55 9.20
C ILE A 62 -13.52 -1.85 10.27
N GLY A 63 -13.43 -0.52 10.14
CA GLY A 63 -12.75 0.34 11.11
C GLY A 63 -13.61 0.62 12.33
N CYS A 64 -13.08 0.41 13.51
CA CYS A 64 -13.75 0.65 14.78
C CYS A 64 -13.24 1.94 15.41
N GLY A 65 -14.15 2.83 15.80
CA GLY A 65 -13.82 4.08 16.49
C GLY A 65 -13.86 5.32 15.60
N PRO A 66 -13.71 6.52 16.21
CA PRO A 66 -13.65 7.79 15.49
C PRO A 66 -12.50 7.82 14.49
N SER A 67 -12.69 8.44 13.34
CA SER A 67 -11.72 8.54 12.23
C SER A 67 -11.28 7.21 11.63
N ALA A 68 -11.74 6.05 12.10
CA ALA A 68 -11.35 4.77 11.54
C ALA A 68 -11.90 4.61 10.12
N ALA A 69 -11.05 4.13 9.22
CA ALA A 69 -11.42 3.85 7.84
C ALA A 69 -11.90 2.41 7.68
N SER A 70 -12.85 2.22 6.79
CA SER A 70 -13.38 0.91 6.40
C SER A 70 -13.29 0.74 4.89
N GLN A 71 -13.11 -0.49 4.45
CA GLN A 71 -13.36 -0.92 3.07
C GLN A 71 -14.23 -2.16 3.14
N PHE A 72 -15.49 -2.02 2.81
CA PHE A 72 -16.46 -3.08 2.97
C PHE A 72 -17.61 -2.96 1.95
N ASN A 73 -18.04 -4.08 1.43
CA ASN A 73 -19.17 -4.20 0.51
C ASN A 73 -19.13 -3.23 -0.69
N GLY A 74 -17.93 -3.05 -1.28
CA GLY A 74 -17.73 -2.19 -2.45
C GLY A 74 -17.61 -0.69 -2.13
N TYR A 75 -17.51 -0.32 -0.86
CA TYR A 75 -17.36 1.06 -0.40
C TYR A 75 -16.08 1.23 0.40
N ARG A 76 -15.51 2.42 0.30
CA ARG A 76 -14.48 2.90 1.24
C ARG A 76 -15.04 4.15 1.93
N TYR A 77 -14.98 4.18 3.24
CA TYR A 77 -15.52 5.27 4.03
C TYR A 77 -14.73 5.46 5.32
N ARG A 78 -14.94 6.59 5.98
CA ARG A 78 -14.33 6.92 7.26
C ARG A 78 -15.41 7.27 8.28
N ASN A 79 -15.24 6.79 9.50
CA ASN A 79 -16.08 7.18 10.61
C ASN A 79 -15.88 8.68 10.95
N PRO A 80 -16.88 9.37 11.53
CA PRO A 80 -16.72 10.75 12.00
C PRO A 80 -15.50 10.89 12.92
N SER A 81 -14.76 11.99 12.77
CA SER A 81 -13.57 12.24 13.60
C SER A 81 -13.93 12.67 15.03
N SER A 82 -15.08 13.30 15.21
CA SER A 82 -15.61 13.70 16.51
C SER A 82 -16.17 12.51 17.26
N ILE A 83 -15.65 12.24 18.46
CA ILE A 83 -16.19 11.21 19.38
C ILE A 83 -17.69 11.41 19.62
N LYS A 84 -18.11 12.67 19.80
CA LYS A 84 -19.52 13.00 20.04
C LYS A 84 -20.42 12.64 18.86
N GLU A 85 -19.98 12.91 17.63
CA GLU A 85 -20.74 12.57 16.42
C GLU A 85 -20.76 11.07 16.19
N TRP A 86 -19.64 10.40 16.40
CA TRP A 86 -19.55 8.95 16.31
C TRP A 86 -20.47 8.26 17.30
N LEU A 87 -20.51 8.68 18.59
CA LEU A 87 -21.42 8.14 19.61
C LEU A 87 -22.90 8.40 19.26
N LYS A 88 -23.24 9.58 18.77
CA LYS A 88 -24.61 9.87 18.30
C LYS A 88 -25.06 8.94 17.17
N GLY A 89 -24.14 8.50 16.32
CA GLY A 89 -24.41 7.52 15.27
C GLY A 89 -24.92 6.20 15.83
N PHE A 90 -24.36 5.73 16.93
CA PHE A 90 -24.83 4.52 17.61
C PHE A 90 -26.22 4.72 18.25
N GLU A 91 -26.43 5.84 18.93
CA GLU A 91 -27.71 6.17 19.56
C GLU A 91 -28.85 6.21 18.52
N ASN A 92 -28.58 6.73 17.34
CA ASN A 92 -29.54 6.88 16.25
C ASN A 92 -29.57 5.65 15.30
N GLN A 93 -28.78 4.60 15.58
CA GLN A 93 -28.61 3.42 14.72
C GLN A 93 -28.21 3.78 13.28
N ARG A 94 -27.59 4.95 13.10
CA ARG A 94 -27.15 5.47 11.81
C ARG A 94 -25.82 6.19 11.98
N ILE A 95 -24.73 5.50 11.69
CA ILE A 95 -23.42 6.14 11.55
C ILE A 95 -23.42 6.84 10.20
N THR A 96 -23.36 8.16 10.22
CA THR A 96 -23.13 8.96 9.00
C THR A 96 -21.65 8.87 8.67
N ASN A 97 -21.30 8.08 7.65
CA ASN A 97 -19.94 8.01 7.17
C ASN A 97 -19.57 9.30 6.46
N GLY A 98 -18.38 9.82 6.76
CA GLY A 98 -17.75 10.86 5.95
C GLY A 98 -16.94 10.22 4.83
N ASP A 99 -16.70 10.97 3.75
CA ASP A 99 -15.80 10.57 2.66
C ASP A 99 -16.10 9.17 2.07
N GLU A 100 -17.38 8.87 1.84
CA GLU A 100 -17.78 7.59 1.24
C GLU A 100 -17.48 7.59 -0.26
N VAL A 101 -16.75 6.57 -0.71
CA VAL A 101 -16.37 6.35 -2.11
C VAL A 101 -16.84 4.95 -2.53
N VAL A 102 -17.55 4.88 -3.67
CA VAL A 102 -17.86 3.62 -4.33
C VAL A 102 -16.60 3.14 -5.04
N LEU A 103 -16.19 1.91 -4.77
CA LEU A 103 -14.98 1.34 -5.34
C LEU A 103 -15.29 0.63 -6.66
N SER A 104 -14.75 1.14 -7.76
CA SER A 104 -14.78 0.42 -9.04
C SER A 104 -13.80 -0.75 -9.04
N LYS A 105 -13.96 -1.66 -10.00
CA LYS A 105 -13.02 -2.77 -10.19
C LYS A 105 -11.62 -2.27 -10.55
N GLU A 106 -11.54 -1.21 -11.35
CA GLU A 106 -10.28 -0.56 -11.71
C GLU A 106 -9.58 0.03 -10.49
N MET A 107 -10.31 0.76 -9.63
CA MET A 107 -9.76 1.28 -8.38
C MET A 107 -9.22 0.17 -7.48
N LEU A 108 -10.00 -0.91 -7.31
CA LEU A 108 -9.58 -2.06 -6.51
C LEU A 108 -8.36 -2.77 -7.10
N PHE A 109 -8.30 -2.89 -8.42
CA PHE A 109 -7.13 -3.44 -9.10
C PHE A 109 -5.89 -2.58 -8.87
N THR A 110 -5.98 -1.28 -9.16
CA THR A 110 -4.88 -0.32 -9.00
C THR A 110 -4.38 -0.29 -7.55
N ASP A 111 -5.28 -0.18 -6.59
CA ASP A 111 -4.93 -0.19 -5.18
C ASP A 111 -4.28 -1.53 -4.76
N SER A 112 -4.81 -2.66 -5.26
CA SER A 112 -4.24 -3.98 -4.96
C SER A 112 -2.87 -4.19 -5.60
N LEU A 113 -2.63 -3.62 -6.78
CA LEU A 113 -1.32 -3.61 -7.42
C LEU A 113 -0.32 -2.81 -6.56
N ILE A 114 -0.66 -1.59 -6.20
CA ILE A 114 0.22 -0.68 -5.45
C ILE A 114 0.48 -1.20 -4.03
N PHE A 115 -0.58 -1.55 -3.29
CA PHE A 115 -0.43 -2.00 -1.90
C PHE A 115 0.10 -3.42 -1.79
N GLY A 116 -0.21 -4.29 -2.76
CA GLY A 116 0.32 -5.65 -2.81
C GLY A 116 1.83 -5.70 -3.03
N LEU A 117 2.40 -4.75 -3.76
CA LEU A 117 3.86 -4.61 -3.91
C LEU A 117 4.59 -4.33 -2.58
N ARG A 118 3.90 -3.80 -1.56
CA ARG A 118 4.48 -3.64 -0.21
C ARG A 118 4.83 -4.98 0.44
N MET A 119 4.12 -6.05 0.07
CA MET A 119 4.39 -7.38 0.60
C MET A 119 5.65 -7.97 -0.05
N ASN A 120 6.51 -8.59 0.78
CA ASN A 120 7.75 -9.22 0.27
C ASN A 120 7.49 -10.39 -0.68
N GLU A 121 6.29 -10.98 -0.64
CA GLU A 121 5.84 -11.99 -1.60
C GLU A 121 5.46 -11.40 -2.97
N GLY A 122 5.35 -10.06 -3.05
CA GLY A 122 4.96 -9.35 -4.25
C GLY A 122 3.53 -9.63 -4.70
N ILE A 123 3.25 -9.33 -5.96
CA ILE A 123 1.94 -9.55 -6.60
C ILE A 123 2.07 -10.45 -7.82
N ASP A 124 1.08 -11.29 -8.03
CA ASP A 124 0.89 -11.99 -9.28
C ASP A 124 -0.11 -11.20 -10.14
N PHE A 125 0.37 -10.67 -11.26
CA PHE A 125 -0.40 -9.74 -12.08
C PHE A 125 -1.62 -10.41 -12.74
N GLU A 126 -1.48 -11.67 -13.16
CA GLU A 126 -2.59 -12.40 -13.78
C GLU A 126 -3.62 -12.83 -12.74
N GLU A 127 -3.18 -13.30 -11.56
CA GLU A 127 -4.07 -13.61 -10.44
C GLU A 127 -4.88 -12.37 -10.04
N LEU A 128 -4.21 -11.21 -9.95
CA LEU A 128 -4.86 -9.95 -9.63
C LEU A 128 -5.87 -9.52 -10.70
N SER A 129 -5.51 -9.67 -11.99
CA SER A 129 -6.40 -9.38 -13.10
C SER A 129 -7.66 -10.26 -13.09
N MET A 130 -7.51 -11.54 -12.76
CA MET A 130 -8.64 -12.47 -12.62
C MET A 130 -9.52 -12.14 -11.40
N ARG A 131 -8.90 -11.80 -10.26
CA ARG A 131 -9.62 -11.46 -9.02
C ARG A 131 -10.62 -10.32 -9.22
N PHE A 132 -10.24 -9.29 -9.96
CA PHE A 132 -11.10 -8.12 -10.20
C PHE A 132 -11.81 -8.14 -11.56
N LEU A 133 -11.67 -9.23 -12.32
CA LEU A 133 -12.19 -9.31 -13.70
C LEU A 133 -11.76 -8.09 -14.53
N PHE A 134 -10.48 -7.74 -14.37
CA PHE A 134 -9.91 -6.54 -14.97
C PHE A 134 -9.70 -6.77 -16.49
N ASN A 135 -10.45 -6.02 -17.30
CA ASN A 135 -10.51 -6.20 -18.76
C ASN A 135 -10.20 -4.93 -19.54
N ASN A 136 -9.58 -3.93 -18.91
CA ASN A 136 -9.11 -2.73 -19.58
C ASN A 136 -7.71 -3.00 -20.17
N ASP A 137 -7.64 -3.42 -21.42
CA ASP A 137 -6.38 -3.81 -22.08
C ASP A 137 -5.37 -2.67 -22.15
N TRP A 138 -5.82 -1.43 -22.39
CA TRP A 138 -4.93 -0.28 -22.43
C TRP A 138 -4.25 -0.07 -21.07
N LEU A 139 -5.02 -0.05 -20.00
CA LEU A 139 -4.52 0.18 -18.65
C LEU A 139 -3.66 -1.01 -18.18
N LYS A 140 -4.06 -2.24 -18.53
CA LYS A 140 -3.26 -3.45 -18.27
C LYS A 140 -1.88 -3.36 -18.92
N ASN A 141 -1.81 -3.00 -20.20
CA ASN A 141 -0.55 -2.87 -20.92
C ASN A 141 0.31 -1.73 -20.38
N SER A 142 -0.30 -0.61 -19.99
CA SER A 142 0.42 0.52 -19.38
C SER A 142 1.06 0.13 -18.04
N TYR A 143 0.36 -0.61 -17.19
CA TYR A 143 0.93 -1.15 -15.95
C TYR A 143 2.07 -2.12 -16.23
N LEU A 144 1.89 -3.07 -17.14
CA LEU A 144 2.95 -4.04 -17.47
C LEU A 144 4.19 -3.35 -18.02
N GLN A 145 4.03 -2.38 -18.90
CA GLN A 145 5.15 -1.59 -19.44
C GLN A 145 5.92 -0.87 -18.34
N MET A 146 5.22 -0.24 -17.39
CA MET A 146 5.87 0.45 -16.27
C MET A 146 6.55 -0.54 -15.32
N MET A 147 5.93 -1.70 -15.06
CA MET A 147 6.53 -2.74 -14.23
C MET A 147 7.79 -3.33 -14.88
N ASP A 148 7.80 -3.54 -16.20
CA ASP A 148 8.99 -3.98 -16.95
C ASP A 148 10.08 -2.89 -16.94
N GLN A 149 9.71 -1.60 -16.96
CA GLN A 149 10.65 -0.50 -16.77
C GLN A 149 11.29 -0.55 -15.38
N PHE A 150 10.50 -0.68 -14.31
CA PHE A 150 11.03 -0.79 -12.94
C PHE A 150 11.91 -2.03 -12.74
N GLU A 151 11.63 -3.13 -13.47
CA GLU A 151 12.51 -4.29 -13.50
C GLU A 151 13.85 -3.94 -14.15
N SER A 152 13.84 -3.26 -15.30
CA SER A 152 15.05 -2.83 -15.99
C SER A 152 15.91 -1.86 -15.17
N GLU A 153 15.27 -1.04 -14.33
CA GLU A 153 15.92 -0.12 -13.39
C GLU A 153 16.41 -0.82 -12.09
N GLY A 154 16.09 -2.11 -11.92
CA GLY A 154 16.51 -2.89 -10.77
C GLY A 154 15.64 -2.72 -9.52
N TYR A 155 14.48 -2.07 -9.61
CA TYR A 155 13.55 -1.90 -8.48
C TYR A 155 12.61 -3.08 -8.31
N LEU A 156 12.31 -3.80 -9.38
CA LEU A 156 11.51 -5.03 -9.37
C LEU A 156 12.32 -6.22 -9.85
N LYS A 157 11.89 -7.41 -9.50
CA LYS A 157 12.22 -8.67 -10.15
C LYS A 157 10.95 -9.34 -10.60
N LYS A 158 11.00 -9.99 -11.75
CA LYS A 158 9.89 -10.72 -12.35
C LYS A 158 10.14 -12.22 -12.27
N GLU A 159 9.19 -12.95 -11.72
CA GLU A 159 9.20 -14.41 -11.63
C GLU A 159 7.91 -14.94 -12.26
N GLY A 160 7.95 -15.24 -13.56
CA GLY A 160 6.75 -15.56 -14.33
C GLY A 160 5.81 -14.36 -14.44
N THR A 161 4.61 -14.47 -13.88
CA THR A 161 3.61 -13.40 -13.80
C THR A 161 3.71 -12.55 -12.51
N ARG A 162 4.64 -12.94 -11.62
CA ARG A 162 4.81 -12.31 -10.31
C ARG A 162 5.87 -11.21 -10.34
N PHE A 163 5.54 -10.06 -9.78
CA PHE A 163 6.45 -8.93 -9.58
C PHE A 163 6.70 -8.72 -8.08
N ILE A 164 7.98 -8.58 -7.73
CA ILE A 164 8.44 -8.47 -6.35
C ILE A 164 9.41 -7.29 -6.26
N LEU A 165 9.25 -6.42 -5.27
CA LEU A 165 10.22 -5.36 -5.03
C LEU A 165 11.58 -5.95 -4.63
N THR A 166 12.63 -5.45 -5.28
CA THR A 166 13.99 -5.66 -4.80
C THR A 166 14.24 -4.84 -3.53
N ARG A 167 15.38 -5.03 -2.89
CA ARG A 167 15.76 -4.21 -1.72
C ARG A 167 15.81 -2.71 -2.04
N GLU A 168 16.29 -2.35 -3.24
CA GLU A 168 16.26 -0.96 -3.73
C GLU A 168 14.83 -0.49 -4.04
N GLY A 169 14.02 -1.36 -4.63
CA GLY A 169 12.61 -1.07 -4.88
C GLY A 169 11.81 -0.86 -3.58
N GLN A 170 12.13 -1.59 -2.51
CA GLN A 170 11.50 -1.41 -1.20
C GLN A 170 11.74 0.01 -0.64
N LEU A 171 12.93 0.57 -0.83
CA LEU A 171 13.25 1.96 -0.45
C LEU A 171 12.52 3.00 -1.31
N LYS A 172 12.10 2.63 -2.51
CA LYS A 172 11.38 3.48 -3.47
C LYS A 172 9.88 3.16 -3.57
N CYS A 173 9.35 2.30 -2.67
CA CYS A 173 8.00 1.76 -2.76
C CYS A 173 6.92 2.84 -2.92
N ASP A 174 7.00 3.93 -2.17
CA ASP A 174 6.01 5.01 -2.24
C ASP A 174 6.11 5.81 -3.57
N ALA A 175 7.32 5.98 -4.10
CA ALA A 175 7.53 6.61 -5.41
C ALA A 175 6.97 5.72 -6.53
N ILE A 176 7.31 4.43 -6.52
CA ILE A 176 6.77 3.42 -7.45
C ILE A 176 5.24 3.40 -7.41
N GLY A 177 4.66 3.39 -6.21
CA GLY A 177 3.21 3.43 -6.03
C GLY A 177 2.58 4.71 -6.59
N THR A 178 3.25 5.85 -6.45
CA THR A 178 2.79 7.14 -7.01
C THR A 178 2.80 7.12 -8.54
N GLU A 179 3.84 6.58 -9.16
CA GLU A 179 3.91 6.47 -10.62
C GLU A 179 2.84 5.54 -11.17
N LEU A 180 2.64 4.37 -10.55
CA LEU A 180 1.56 3.43 -10.91
C LEU A 180 0.18 4.08 -10.77
N PHE A 181 -0.07 4.83 -9.70
CA PHE A 181 -1.34 5.53 -9.48
C PHE A 181 -1.64 6.60 -10.55
N ASN A 182 -0.60 7.25 -11.08
CA ASN A 182 -0.75 8.30 -12.08
C ASN A 182 -1.07 7.76 -13.48
N ILE A 183 -0.81 6.47 -13.76
CA ILE A 183 -1.19 5.85 -15.05
C ILE A 183 -2.70 5.99 -15.30
N ASP A 184 -3.53 5.70 -14.28
CA ASP A 184 -4.99 5.74 -14.39
C ASP A 184 -5.52 7.18 -14.60
N LYS A 185 -4.77 8.20 -14.19
CA LYS A 185 -5.19 9.61 -14.30
C LYS A 185 -4.86 10.27 -15.64
N GLY A 186 -4.27 9.50 -16.56
CA GLY A 186 -3.88 10.02 -17.86
C GLY A 186 -2.95 11.22 -17.69
N THR A 187 -1.70 10.96 -17.37
CA THR A 187 -0.68 12.03 -17.44
C THR A 187 -0.53 12.40 -18.90
N VAL A 188 -1.15 13.52 -19.26
CA VAL A 188 -0.94 14.23 -20.52
C VAL A 188 0.39 14.92 -20.44
#